data_3aba532643ae5b1f769f69b25a3591b1
#
_entry.id   3aba532643ae5b1f769f69b25a3591b1
#
_cell.length_a   1.000
_cell.length_b   1.000
_cell.length_c   1.000
_cell.angle_alpha   90.00
_cell.angle_beta   90.00
_cell.angle_gamma   90.00
#
_symmetry.space_group_name_H-M   'P 1'
#
loop_
_entity.id
_entity.type
_entity.pdbx_description
1 polymer ?
#
loop_
_entity_poly.entity_id
_entity_poly.type
_entity_poly.pdbx_seq_one_letter_code
_entity_poly.pdbx_strand_id
1 'polypeptide(L)'
;DNYMQEYKEKYDCEPERRKTTKEYERASRRYKKARKALMGAEKSTPELVKEFKDSRRKKMNQHYYNPFEEGFKKIQYNRYADDFVIGVIGSKKDAEKIKEDVKIFLQEKLHLEMSEEKTKVTHSSKPVRYLGYDFKVIHSKNMKRCKNGDMKRVWYGKVFLYMPKEKWIKKAMERGAIQVKRNNDTGKEMWRPMPRKDLMNRSDAEIVSTFNSEIRGLYNYYRIAENVGALHKYYYM
;
A
#
# COMPACT_ATOMS: atom_id res chain seq x y z
N ASP A 1 16.45 -15.48 10.99
CA ASP A 1 16.97 -14.41 10.11
C ASP A 1 18.02 -14.95 9.14
N ASN A 2 19.01 -15.72 9.60
CA ASN A 2 20.08 -16.29 8.75
C ASN A 2 19.52 -17.14 7.60
N TYR A 3 18.57 -18.05 7.87
CA TYR A 3 17.91 -18.84 6.83
C TYR A 3 17.30 -17.97 5.71
N MET A 4 16.62 -16.88 6.06
CA MET A 4 16.01 -15.99 5.06
C MET A 4 17.05 -15.19 4.28
N GLN A 5 18.21 -14.93 4.88
CA GLN A 5 19.33 -14.28 4.20
C GLN A 5 19.95 -15.21 3.15
N GLU A 6 20.26 -16.45 3.53
CA GLU A 6 20.74 -17.50 2.60
C GLU A 6 19.71 -17.80 1.51
N TYR A 7 18.41 -17.85 1.87
CA TYR A 7 17.33 -18.06 0.91
C TYR A 7 17.24 -16.92 -0.09
N LYS A 8 17.42 -15.68 0.37
CA LYS A 8 17.45 -14.49 -0.48
C LYS A 8 18.59 -14.54 -1.49
N GLU A 9 19.79 -14.88 -1.06
CA GLU A 9 20.97 -15.01 -1.94
C GLU A 9 20.76 -16.04 -3.05
N LYS A 10 20.06 -17.14 -2.75
CA LYS A 10 19.74 -18.19 -3.73
C LYS A 10 18.59 -17.82 -4.66
N TYR A 11 17.62 -17.04 -4.16
CA TYR A 11 16.41 -16.68 -4.91
C TYR A 11 16.60 -15.42 -5.75
N ASP A 12 17.33 -14.43 -5.24
CA ASP A 12 17.51 -13.15 -5.93
C ASP A 12 18.28 -13.38 -7.23
N CYS A 13 17.64 -12.98 -8.33
CA CYS A 13 18.22 -13.00 -9.67
C CYS A 13 18.00 -11.66 -10.32
N GLU A 14 19.07 -11.05 -10.80
CA GLU A 14 19.02 -9.78 -11.52
C GLU A 14 19.88 -9.86 -12.77
N PRO A 15 19.31 -9.70 -13.97
CA PRO A 15 20.09 -9.68 -15.19
C PRO A 15 20.91 -8.38 -15.25
N GLU A 16 22.11 -8.41 -15.83
CA GLU A 16 22.97 -7.24 -16.01
C GLU A 16 22.23 -6.07 -16.63
N ARG A 17 21.32 -6.34 -17.57
CA ARG A 17 20.48 -5.32 -18.21
C ARG A 17 19.08 -5.83 -18.46
N ARG A 18 18.09 -5.21 -17.79
CA ARG A 18 16.67 -5.47 -18.06
C ARG A 18 16.26 -4.93 -19.43
N LYS A 19 15.51 -5.74 -20.17
CA LYS A 19 14.97 -5.37 -21.50
C LYS A 19 13.66 -4.59 -21.36
N THR A 20 13.50 -3.56 -22.18
CA THR A 20 12.24 -2.82 -22.30
C THR A 20 11.17 -3.67 -22.98
N THR A 21 9.90 -3.49 -22.59
CA THR A 21 8.80 -4.20 -23.26
C THR A 21 8.59 -3.69 -24.68
N LYS A 22 8.24 -4.59 -25.59
CA LYS A 22 7.93 -4.24 -27.00
C LYS A 22 6.79 -3.23 -27.10
N GLU A 23 5.80 -3.33 -26.22
CA GLU A 23 4.66 -2.41 -26.09
C GLU A 23 5.11 -0.99 -25.73
N TYR A 24 6.00 -0.87 -24.75
CA TYR A 24 6.55 0.42 -24.37
C TYR A 24 7.38 1.04 -25.50
N GLU A 25 8.19 0.27 -26.19
CA GLU A 25 8.98 0.75 -27.32
C GLU A 25 8.11 1.27 -28.46
N ARG A 26 7.07 0.49 -28.84
CA ARG A 26 6.08 0.92 -29.86
C ARG A 26 5.38 2.22 -29.44
N ALA A 27 4.91 2.29 -28.22
CA ALA A 27 4.26 3.49 -27.68
C ALA A 27 5.23 4.69 -27.60
N SER A 28 6.49 4.43 -27.24
CA SER A 28 7.54 5.46 -27.19
C SER A 28 7.88 6.02 -28.57
N ARG A 29 7.95 5.18 -29.62
CA ARG A 29 8.15 5.63 -31.02
C ARG A 29 6.99 6.52 -31.49
N ARG A 30 5.74 6.10 -31.21
CA ARG A 30 4.54 6.92 -31.54
C ARG A 30 4.55 8.26 -30.82
N TYR A 31 4.86 8.27 -29.53
CA TYR A 31 4.99 9.50 -28.75
C TYR A 31 6.07 10.44 -29.31
N LYS A 32 7.26 9.91 -29.66
CA LYS A 32 8.33 10.70 -30.26
C LYS A 32 7.90 11.33 -31.59
N LYS A 33 7.19 10.56 -32.44
CA LYS A 33 6.65 11.04 -33.74
C LYS A 33 5.63 12.18 -33.51
N ALA A 34 4.64 11.96 -32.65
CA ALA A 34 3.63 12.98 -32.35
C ALA A 34 4.24 14.24 -31.70
N ARG A 35 5.26 14.08 -30.83
CA ARG A 35 6.01 15.20 -30.26
C ARG A 35 6.74 16.01 -31.33
N LYS A 36 7.43 15.33 -32.26
CA LYS A 36 8.15 16.00 -33.35
C LYS A 36 7.19 16.76 -34.27
N ALA A 37 6.05 16.16 -34.60
CA ALA A 37 5.01 16.81 -35.41
C ALA A 37 4.45 18.07 -34.75
N LEU A 38 4.16 18.00 -33.42
CA LEU A 38 3.65 19.15 -32.68
C LEU A 38 4.69 20.29 -32.56
N MET A 39 5.96 19.93 -32.35
CA MET A 39 7.03 20.95 -32.20
C MET A 39 7.51 21.54 -33.52
N GLY A 40 7.33 20.83 -34.63
CA GLY A 40 7.69 21.30 -35.96
C GLY A 40 6.57 22.03 -36.71
N ALA A 41 5.37 22.09 -36.15
CA ALA A 41 4.25 22.81 -36.76
C ALA A 41 4.31 24.31 -36.40
N GLU A 42 4.18 25.18 -37.39
CA GLU A 42 4.11 26.66 -37.20
C GLU A 42 2.93 27.06 -36.34
N LYS A 43 1.81 26.35 -36.43
CA LYS A 43 0.63 26.51 -35.57
C LYS A 43 0.21 25.19 -34.95
N SER A 44 0.01 25.19 -33.66
CA SER A 44 -0.50 24.01 -32.92
C SER A 44 -1.99 23.80 -33.23
N THR A 45 -2.32 22.84 -34.08
CA THR A 45 -3.72 22.48 -34.33
C THR A 45 -4.28 21.65 -33.16
N PRO A 46 -5.60 21.73 -32.86
CA PRO A 46 -6.23 20.93 -31.79
C PRO A 46 -6.00 19.42 -31.98
N GLU A 47 -5.94 18.97 -33.23
CA GLU A 47 -5.72 17.56 -33.60
C GLU A 47 -4.31 17.08 -33.23
N LEU A 48 -3.26 17.84 -33.54
CA LEU A 48 -1.88 17.54 -33.17
C LEU A 48 -1.70 17.50 -31.65
N VAL A 49 -2.34 18.44 -30.96
CA VAL A 49 -2.32 18.46 -29.47
C VAL A 49 -3.03 17.25 -28.88
N LYS A 50 -4.14 16.83 -29.47
CA LYS A 50 -4.87 15.61 -29.05
C LYS A 50 -4.04 14.37 -29.30
N GLU A 51 -3.47 14.19 -30.51
CA GLU A 51 -2.61 13.05 -30.85
C GLU A 51 -1.40 12.97 -29.90
N PHE A 52 -0.74 14.08 -29.63
CA PHE A 52 0.37 14.14 -28.66
C PHE A 52 -0.06 13.72 -27.25
N LYS A 53 -1.21 14.22 -26.74
CA LYS A 53 -1.74 13.85 -25.44
C LYS A 53 -2.07 12.35 -25.38
N ASP A 54 -2.71 11.82 -26.40
CA ASP A 54 -3.12 10.41 -26.46
C ASP A 54 -1.91 9.48 -26.59
N SER A 55 -0.94 9.80 -27.45
CA SER A 55 0.30 9.02 -27.58
C SER A 55 1.12 9.02 -26.29
N ARG A 56 1.19 10.18 -25.59
CA ARG A 56 1.81 10.29 -24.28
C ARG A 56 1.11 9.42 -23.24
N ARG A 57 -0.24 9.46 -23.17
CA ARG A 57 -1.04 8.65 -22.26
C ARG A 57 -0.83 7.16 -22.53
N LYS A 58 -0.84 6.74 -23.81
CA LYS A 58 -0.58 5.35 -24.20
C LYS A 58 0.81 4.89 -23.73
N LYS A 59 1.87 5.69 -23.98
CA LYS A 59 3.23 5.39 -23.51
C LYS A 59 3.30 5.26 -22.00
N MET A 60 2.68 6.18 -21.25
CA MET A 60 2.72 6.18 -19.79
C MET A 60 1.96 4.99 -19.17
N ASN A 61 1.00 4.42 -19.88
CA ASN A 61 0.25 3.26 -19.42
C ASN A 61 0.96 1.92 -19.63
N GLN A 62 2.04 1.90 -20.41
CA GLN A 62 2.83 0.67 -20.63
C GLN A 62 3.86 0.48 -19.50
N HIS A 63 4.16 -0.77 -19.20
CA HIS A 63 5.27 -1.11 -18.32
C HIS A 63 6.60 -0.92 -19.05
N TYR A 64 7.53 -0.24 -18.43
CA TYR A 64 8.86 -0.03 -18.99
C TYR A 64 9.63 -1.36 -19.09
N TYR A 65 9.68 -2.10 -17.98
CA TYR A 65 10.21 -3.45 -17.91
C TYR A 65 9.07 -4.46 -17.77
N ASN A 66 9.30 -5.68 -18.22
CA ASN A 66 8.36 -6.77 -17.95
C ASN A 66 8.36 -7.08 -16.43
N PRO A 67 7.23 -6.93 -15.74
CA PRO A 67 7.15 -7.25 -14.31
C PRO A 67 7.32 -8.75 -14.02
N PHE A 68 7.12 -9.61 -15.02
CA PHE A 68 7.24 -11.07 -14.93
C PHE A 68 8.43 -11.60 -15.77
N GLU A 69 9.51 -10.84 -15.82
CA GLU A 69 10.75 -11.28 -16.48
C GLU A 69 11.37 -12.42 -15.69
N GLU A 70 11.56 -13.59 -16.32
CA GLU A 70 12.05 -14.80 -15.66
C GLU A 70 13.41 -14.62 -14.97
N GLY A 71 14.27 -13.79 -15.54
CA GLY A 71 15.57 -13.42 -14.98
C GLY A 71 15.54 -12.33 -13.90
N PHE A 72 14.37 -11.86 -13.44
CA PHE A 72 14.28 -10.84 -12.41
C PHE A 72 13.39 -11.31 -11.26
N LYS A 73 14.03 -11.78 -10.19
CA LYS A 73 13.37 -12.24 -8.97
C LYS A 73 14.04 -11.60 -7.77
N LYS A 74 13.26 -11.12 -6.83
CA LYS A 74 13.77 -10.57 -5.56
C LYS A 74 12.85 -10.91 -4.40
N ILE A 75 13.49 -11.15 -3.26
CA ILE A 75 12.83 -11.33 -1.97
C ILE A 75 13.27 -10.22 -1.01
N GLN A 76 12.32 -9.74 -0.24
CA GLN A 76 12.59 -8.89 0.91
C GLN A 76 11.84 -9.43 2.12
N TYR A 77 12.56 -9.67 3.18
CA TYR A 77 12.06 -10.19 4.44
C TYR A 77 12.13 -9.12 5.53
N ASN A 78 11.09 -9.05 6.34
CA ASN A 78 11.05 -8.22 7.53
C ASN A 78 10.34 -8.99 8.65
N ARG A 79 10.92 -8.99 9.85
CA ARG A 79 10.39 -9.66 11.03
C ARG A 79 10.36 -8.72 12.23
N TYR A 80 9.33 -8.85 13.01
CA TYR A 80 9.23 -8.25 14.34
C TYR A 80 8.64 -9.29 15.30
N ALA A 81 9.44 -9.76 16.25
CA ALA A 81 9.13 -10.87 17.13
C ALA A 81 8.65 -12.12 16.35
N ASP A 82 7.41 -12.54 16.54
CA ASP A 82 6.80 -13.71 15.89
C ASP A 82 6.16 -13.34 14.54
N ASP A 83 5.86 -12.06 14.31
CA ASP A 83 5.26 -11.58 13.06
C ASP A 83 6.33 -11.36 11.99
N PHE A 84 6.09 -11.86 10.79
CA PHE A 84 6.97 -11.61 9.64
C PHE A 84 6.17 -11.31 8.36
N VAL A 85 6.81 -10.62 7.44
CA VAL A 85 6.29 -10.36 6.10
C VAL A 85 7.38 -10.56 5.06
N ILE A 86 7.03 -11.23 3.97
CA ILE A 86 7.94 -11.52 2.86
C ILE A 86 7.37 -10.86 1.60
N GLY A 87 8.09 -9.88 1.08
CA GLY A 87 7.80 -9.29 -0.23
C GLY A 87 8.50 -10.08 -1.33
N VAL A 88 7.74 -10.55 -2.31
CA VAL A 88 8.26 -11.39 -3.41
C VAL A 88 8.02 -10.68 -4.75
N ILE A 89 9.08 -10.50 -5.51
CA ILE A 89 9.00 -10.17 -6.93
C ILE A 89 9.19 -11.47 -7.70
N GLY A 90 8.08 -12.00 -8.23
CA GLY A 90 8.02 -13.28 -8.90
C GLY A 90 6.58 -13.68 -9.21
N SER A 91 6.39 -14.94 -9.58
CA SER A 91 5.05 -15.51 -9.82
C SER A 91 4.35 -15.86 -8.52
N LYS A 92 3.03 -16.08 -8.58
CA LYS A 92 2.27 -16.59 -7.45
C LYS A 92 2.79 -17.96 -6.98
N LYS A 93 3.19 -18.82 -7.93
CA LYS A 93 3.78 -20.13 -7.64
C LYS A 93 5.09 -20.00 -6.85
N ASP A 94 5.94 -19.02 -7.19
CA ASP A 94 7.15 -18.75 -6.42
C ASP A 94 6.82 -18.38 -4.98
N ALA A 95 5.82 -17.51 -4.77
CA ALA A 95 5.41 -17.10 -3.42
C ALA A 95 4.81 -18.25 -2.61
N GLU A 96 4.04 -19.13 -3.25
CA GLU A 96 3.50 -20.35 -2.62
C GLU A 96 4.62 -21.32 -2.24
N LYS A 97 5.61 -21.51 -3.11
CA LYS A 97 6.79 -22.32 -2.83
C LYS A 97 7.59 -21.76 -1.64
N ILE A 98 7.83 -20.46 -1.61
CA ILE A 98 8.52 -19.80 -0.50
C ILE A 98 7.77 -20.02 0.83
N LYS A 99 6.43 -19.92 0.80
CA LYS A 99 5.61 -20.19 1.98
C LYS A 99 5.83 -21.61 2.50
N GLU A 100 5.86 -22.61 1.60
CA GLU A 100 6.05 -24.02 1.97
C GLU A 100 7.48 -24.27 2.48
N ASP A 101 8.50 -23.74 1.81
CA ASP A 101 9.90 -23.86 2.23
C ASP A 101 10.12 -23.26 3.64
N VAL A 102 9.50 -22.12 3.93
CA VAL A 102 9.54 -21.49 5.26
C VAL A 102 8.80 -22.35 6.30
N LYS A 103 7.66 -22.94 5.94
CA LYS A 103 6.90 -23.85 6.83
C LYS A 103 7.74 -25.05 7.22
N ILE A 104 8.35 -25.71 6.24
CA ILE A 104 9.23 -26.87 6.45
C ILE A 104 10.41 -26.48 7.36
N PHE A 105 11.07 -25.37 7.08
CA PHE A 105 12.18 -24.90 7.91
C PHE A 105 11.77 -24.65 9.36
N LEU A 106 10.63 -23.99 9.61
CA LEU A 106 10.12 -23.74 10.96
C LEU A 106 9.84 -25.04 11.70
N GLN A 107 9.24 -26.01 11.02
CA GLN A 107 8.87 -27.29 11.61
C GLN A 107 10.11 -28.18 11.89
N GLU A 108 10.99 -28.34 10.90
CA GLU A 108 12.12 -29.28 11.01
C GLU A 108 13.29 -28.74 11.83
N LYS A 109 13.59 -27.43 11.72
CA LYS A 109 14.77 -26.84 12.37
C LYS A 109 14.45 -26.15 13.70
N LEU A 110 13.25 -25.61 13.84
CA LEU A 110 12.90 -24.84 15.03
C LEU A 110 11.78 -25.48 15.84
N HIS A 111 11.17 -26.57 15.35
CA HIS A 111 10.02 -27.25 15.98
C HIS A 111 8.86 -26.29 16.28
N LEU A 112 8.65 -25.32 15.37
CA LEU A 112 7.58 -24.31 15.46
C LEU A 112 6.53 -24.57 14.41
N GLU A 113 5.26 -24.42 14.79
CA GLU A 113 4.13 -24.51 13.87
C GLU A 113 3.76 -23.13 13.29
N MET A 114 3.67 -23.07 11.98
CA MET A 114 3.20 -21.86 11.29
C MET A 114 1.67 -21.87 11.19
N SER A 115 1.01 -20.81 11.70
CA SER A 115 -0.44 -20.67 11.58
C SER A 115 -0.84 -20.48 10.11
N GLU A 116 -1.50 -21.47 9.53
CA GLU A 116 -1.98 -21.41 8.14
C GLU A 116 -3.11 -20.39 7.92
N GLU A 117 -3.95 -20.20 8.93
CA GLU A 117 -5.04 -19.21 8.88
C GLU A 117 -4.53 -17.77 8.77
N LYS A 118 -3.41 -17.47 9.45
CA LYS A 118 -2.80 -16.14 9.47
C LYS A 118 -1.83 -15.92 8.31
N THR A 119 -1.15 -16.97 7.86
CA THR A 119 -0.12 -16.88 6.80
C THR A 119 -0.75 -17.04 5.41
N LYS A 120 -0.90 -15.92 4.70
CA LYS A 120 -1.57 -15.87 3.39
C LYS A 120 -0.68 -15.29 2.32
N VAL A 121 -0.71 -15.88 1.13
CA VAL A 121 -0.13 -15.27 -0.07
C VAL A 121 -1.12 -14.28 -0.65
N THR A 122 -0.75 -13.01 -0.69
CA THR A 122 -1.63 -11.92 -1.10
C THR A 122 -0.97 -11.07 -2.18
N HIS A 123 -1.71 -10.73 -3.22
CA HIS A 123 -1.21 -9.83 -4.27
C HIS A 123 -0.97 -8.43 -3.70
N SER A 124 0.15 -7.80 -4.08
CA SER A 124 0.62 -6.51 -3.55
C SER A 124 -0.38 -5.34 -3.64
N SER A 125 -1.36 -5.41 -4.55
CA SER A 125 -2.43 -4.41 -4.67
C SER A 125 -3.51 -4.53 -3.59
N LYS A 126 -3.60 -5.69 -2.94
CA LYS A 126 -4.53 -5.91 -1.84
C LYS A 126 -3.88 -5.54 -0.51
N PRO A 127 -4.65 -5.06 0.48
CA PRO A 127 -4.10 -4.75 1.79
C PRO A 127 -3.63 -6.02 2.51
N VAL A 128 -2.46 -5.93 3.11
CA VAL A 128 -1.87 -6.96 3.98
C VAL A 128 -1.71 -6.36 5.37
N ARG A 129 -2.15 -7.07 6.40
CA ARG A 129 -2.04 -6.63 7.79
C ARG A 129 -0.72 -7.07 8.40
N TYR A 130 0.04 -6.09 8.90
CA TYR A 130 1.31 -6.30 9.59
C TYR A 130 1.51 -5.22 10.66
N LEU A 131 1.89 -5.61 11.86
CA LEU A 131 2.12 -4.70 13.00
C LEU A 131 1.00 -3.67 13.21
N GLY A 132 -0.25 -4.11 13.10
CA GLY A 132 -1.39 -3.22 13.31
C GLY A 132 -1.74 -2.27 12.18
N TYR A 133 -0.97 -2.23 11.12
CA TYR A 133 -1.23 -1.48 9.88
C TYR A 133 -1.73 -2.39 8.76
N ASP A 134 -2.52 -1.83 7.88
CA ASP A 134 -2.80 -2.42 6.57
C ASP A 134 -1.92 -1.72 5.54
N PHE A 135 -1.03 -2.44 4.87
CA PHE A 135 -0.20 -1.87 3.82
C PHE A 135 -0.51 -2.48 2.45
N LYS A 136 -0.32 -1.72 1.40
CA LYS A 136 -0.44 -2.17 0.01
C LYS A 136 0.45 -1.37 -0.92
N VAL A 137 0.79 -1.97 -2.06
CA VAL A 137 1.49 -1.26 -3.13
C VAL A 137 0.48 -0.56 -4.03
N ILE A 138 0.69 0.71 -4.31
CA ILE A 138 -0.20 1.49 -5.17
C ILE A 138 0.17 1.31 -6.63
N HIS A 139 -0.80 0.85 -7.42
CA HIS A 139 -0.70 0.72 -8.88
C HIS A 139 -1.51 1.82 -9.59
N SER A 140 -1.32 3.08 -9.16
CA SER A 140 -2.05 4.22 -9.73
C SER A 140 -1.68 4.46 -11.20
N LYS A 141 -2.69 4.73 -12.03
CA LYS A 141 -2.53 5.21 -13.41
C LYS A 141 -2.59 6.74 -13.50
N ASN A 142 -2.79 7.42 -12.37
CA ASN A 142 -2.88 8.89 -12.34
C ASN A 142 -1.53 9.51 -12.68
N MET A 143 -1.59 10.61 -13.43
CA MET A 143 -0.43 11.37 -13.86
C MET A 143 -0.49 12.79 -13.31
N LYS A 144 0.66 13.30 -12.87
CA LYS A 144 0.84 14.68 -12.44
C LYS A 144 1.95 15.34 -13.24
N ARG A 145 1.78 16.63 -13.54
CA ARG A 145 2.84 17.43 -14.16
C ARG A 145 3.89 17.78 -13.10
N CYS A 146 5.14 17.52 -13.39
CA CYS A 146 6.29 17.92 -12.56
C CYS A 146 6.64 19.39 -12.81
N LYS A 147 7.51 19.97 -11.95
CA LYS A 147 7.98 21.35 -12.07
C LYS A 147 8.66 21.63 -13.42
N ASN A 148 9.37 20.65 -13.97
CA ASN A 148 10.02 20.72 -15.29
C ASN A 148 9.07 20.49 -16.49
N GLY A 149 7.76 20.46 -16.28
CA GLY A 149 6.75 20.26 -17.31
C GLY A 149 6.48 18.80 -17.71
N ASP A 150 7.31 17.86 -17.27
CA ASP A 150 7.13 16.44 -17.57
C ASP A 150 5.95 15.83 -16.82
N MET A 151 5.33 14.82 -17.44
CA MET A 151 4.27 14.03 -16.78
C MET A 151 4.88 12.78 -16.15
N LYS A 152 4.60 12.56 -14.87
CA LYS A 152 5.00 11.35 -14.14
C LYS A 152 3.78 10.66 -13.53
N ARG A 153 3.83 9.33 -13.44
CA ARG A 153 2.84 8.59 -12.65
C ARG A 153 2.98 8.96 -11.17
N VAL A 154 1.84 9.20 -10.53
CA VAL A 154 1.81 9.54 -9.12
C VAL A 154 1.67 8.25 -8.31
N TRP A 155 2.57 8.07 -7.33
CA TRP A 155 2.55 6.98 -6.34
C TRP A 155 2.62 5.54 -6.91
N TYR A 156 2.90 5.36 -8.19
CA TYR A 156 3.05 4.03 -8.76
C TYR A 156 4.22 3.28 -8.12
N GLY A 157 3.97 2.08 -7.62
CA GLY A 157 4.97 1.26 -6.94
C GLY A 157 5.33 1.70 -5.52
N LYS A 158 4.67 2.72 -4.97
CA LYS A 158 4.87 3.12 -3.56
C LYS A 158 4.04 2.26 -2.63
N VAL A 159 4.63 1.93 -1.49
CA VAL A 159 3.95 1.27 -0.38
C VAL A 159 3.26 2.33 0.46
N PHE A 160 1.96 2.16 0.69
CA PHE A 160 1.18 2.99 1.59
C PHE A 160 0.73 2.18 2.78
N LEU A 161 0.81 2.82 3.94
CA LEU A 161 0.34 2.28 5.22
C LEU A 161 -1.00 2.91 5.55
N TYR A 162 -1.93 2.08 5.98
CA TYR A 162 -3.26 2.51 6.41
C TYR A 162 -3.54 2.05 7.82
N MET A 163 -4.21 2.88 8.58
CA MET A 163 -4.80 2.52 9.85
C MET A 163 -6.07 1.70 9.58
N PRO A 164 -6.19 0.45 10.09
CA PRO A 164 -7.39 -0.36 9.92
C PRO A 164 -8.60 0.28 10.57
N LYS A 165 -9.66 0.52 9.78
CA LYS A 165 -10.88 1.18 10.28
C LYS A 165 -11.48 0.46 11.49
N GLU A 166 -11.50 -0.86 11.45
CA GLU A 166 -12.08 -1.70 12.50
C GLU A 166 -11.40 -1.52 13.86
N LYS A 167 -10.06 -1.39 13.87
CA LYS A 167 -9.30 -1.31 15.13
C LYS A 167 -9.57 -0.04 15.92
N TRP A 168 -9.61 1.12 15.29
CA TRP A 168 -9.83 2.36 16.02
C TRP A 168 -11.31 2.56 16.39
N ILE A 169 -12.24 2.10 15.52
CA ILE A 169 -13.67 2.07 15.85
C ILE A 169 -13.91 1.15 17.05
N LYS A 170 -13.34 -0.06 17.04
CA LYS A 170 -13.44 -0.99 18.15
C LYS A 170 -12.93 -0.39 19.45
N LYS A 171 -11.75 0.25 19.42
CA LYS A 171 -11.20 0.97 20.59
C LYS A 171 -12.11 2.10 21.09
N ALA A 172 -12.72 2.87 20.17
CA ALA A 172 -13.65 3.92 20.51
C ALA A 172 -14.93 3.37 21.18
N MET A 173 -15.42 2.23 20.71
CA MET A 173 -16.58 1.53 21.30
C MET A 173 -16.24 0.93 22.68
N GLU A 174 -15.08 0.26 22.80
CA GLU A 174 -14.60 -0.32 24.07
C GLU A 174 -14.45 0.73 25.18
N ARG A 175 -14.07 1.95 24.80
CA ARG A 175 -13.98 3.10 25.71
C ARG A 175 -15.33 3.79 25.95
N GLY A 176 -16.41 3.31 25.36
CA GLY A 176 -17.72 3.91 25.46
C GLY A 176 -17.84 5.30 24.86
N ALA A 177 -16.89 5.71 23.99
CA ALA A 177 -16.88 7.03 23.38
C ALA A 177 -17.86 7.15 22.19
N ILE A 178 -18.13 6.07 21.49
CA ILE A 178 -19.04 6.06 20.36
C ILE A 178 -19.95 4.84 20.36
N GLN A 179 -21.15 5.01 19.78
CA GLN A 179 -22.05 3.95 19.40
C GLN A 179 -22.20 3.94 17.87
N VAL A 180 -22.02 2.78 17.26
CA VAL A 180 -22.24 2.60 15.82
C VAL A 180 -23.65 2.09 15.60
N LYS A 181 -24.48 2.86 14.92
CA LYS A 181 -25.82 2.46 14.46
C LYS A 181 -25.83 2.34 12.94
N ARG A 182 -26.56 1.38 12.41
CA ARG A 182 -26.80 1.26 10.98
C ARG A 182 -28.11 1.96 10.65
N ASN A 183 -28.09 2.86 9.67
CA ASN A 183 -29.32 3.44 9.14
C ASN A 183 -30.08 2.38 8.36
N ASN A 184 -31.34 2.13 8.71
CA ASN A 184 -32.16 1.10 8.09
C ASN A 184 -32.46 1.35 6.62
N ASP A 185 -32.58 2.63 6.23
CA ASP A 185 -32.95 3.02 4.86
C ASP A 185 -31.76 3.01 3.89
N THR A 186 -30.59 3.41 4.34
CA THR A 186 -29.40 3.56 3.50
C THR A 186 -28.35 2.49 3.72
N GLY A 187 -28.47 1.67 4.75
CA GLY A 187 -27.50 0.67 5.17
C GLY A 187 -26.14 1.26 5.66
N LYS A 188 -26.03 2.60 5.72
CA LYS A 188 -24.79 3.28 6.12
C LYS A 188 -24.61 3.27 7.64
N GLU A 189 -23.37 3.08 8.05
CA GLU A 189 -22.97 3.22 9.45
C GLU A 189 -23.00 4.69 9.87
N MET A 190 -23.71 4.98 10.94
CA MET A 190 -23.73 6.28 11.61
C MET A 190 -23.08 6.14 12.98
N TRP A 191 -22.19 7.03 13.31
CA TRP A 191 -21.53 7.08 14.61
C TRP A 191 -22.19 8.15 15.46
N ARG A 192 -22.54 7.78 16.70
CA ARG A 192 -23.07 8.72 17.69
C ARG A 192 -22.09 8.81 18.83
N PRO A 193 -21.72 10.03 19.27
CA PRO A 193 -20.94 10.22 20.48
C PRO A 193 -21.75 9.73 21.67
N MET A 194 -21.05 9.15 22.64
CA MET A 194 -21.64 8.66 23.88
C MET A 194 -20.92 9.28 25.07
N PRO A 195 -21.66 9.71 26.14
CA PRO A 195 -21.03 10.20 27.34
C PRO A 195 -20.26 9.07 28.04
N ARG A 196 -19.04 9.34 28.42
CA ARG A 196 -18.17 8.40 29.13
C ARG A 196 -18.46 8.42 30.61
N LYS A 197 -19.30 7.50 31.06
CA LYS A 197 -19.75 7.37 32.46
C LYS A 197 -18.60 7.08 33.46
N ASP A 198 -17.54 6.41 32.97
CA ASP A 198 -16.33 6.11 33.76
C ASP A 198 -15.52 7.35 34.18
N LEU A 199 -15.75 8.47 33.49
CA LEU A 199 -15.08 9.75 33.81
C LEU A 199 -15.94 10.72 34.61
N MET A 200 -17.22 10.42 34.83
CA MET A 200 -18.20 11.36 35.40
C MET A 200 -17.87 11.85 36.82
N ASN A 201 -17.17 11.03 37.62
CA ASN A 201 -16.78 11.37 39.01
C ASN A 201 -15.33 11.84 39.12
N ARG A 202 -14.67 12.18 37.98
CA ARG A 202 -13.29 12.66 37.96
C ARG A 202 -13.25 14.18 37.88
N SER A 203 -12.15 14.78 38.32
CA SER A 203 -11.92 16.21 38.13
C SER A 203 -11.73 16.56 36.65
N ASP A 204 -12.04 17.79 36.25
CA ASP A 204 -11.88 18.26 34.87
C ASP A 204 -10.45 18.05 34.35
N ALA A 205 -9.45 18.27 35.19
CA ALA A 205 -8.04 18.05 34.86
C ALA A 205 -7.74 16.59 34.53
N GLU A 206 -8.28 15.65 35.29
CA GLU A 206 -8.13 14.21 35.07
C GLU A 206 -8.85 13.77 33.77
N ILE A 207 -10.05 14.31 33.53
CA ILE A 207 -10.80 14.05 32.30
C ILE A 207 -9.98 14.48 31.10
N VAL A 208 -9.51 15.73 31.05
CA VAL A 208 -8.70 16.28 29.96
C VAL A 208 -7.40 15.49 29.81
N SER A 209 -6.72 15.15 30.89
CA SER A 209 -5.49 14.34 30.87
C SER A 209 -5.73 12.97 30.28
N THR A 210 -6.83 12.31 30.63
CA THR A 210 -7.20 10.99 30.09
C THR A 210 -7.43 11.05 28.60
N PHE A 211 -8.26 11.99 28.11
CA PHE A 211 -8.49 12.15 26.67
C PHE A 211 -7.21 12.48 25.90
N ASN A 212 -6.39 13.41 26.42
CA ASN A 212 -5.13 13.77 25.80
C ASN A 212 -4.16 12.59 25.69
N SER A 213 -4.07 11.78 26.72
CA SER A 213 -3.22 10.57 26.73
C SER A 213 -3.69 9.56 25.69
N GLU A 214 -4.99 9.30 25.62
CA GLU A 214 -5.59 8.38 24.64
C GLU A 214 -5.41 8.85 23.19
N ILE A 215 -5.66 10.13 22.95
CA ILE A 215 -5.52 10.77 21.65
C ILE A 215 -4.06 10.71 21.18
N ARG A 216 -3.14 11.15 22.04
CA ARG A 216 -1.70 11.14 21.74
C ARG A 216 -1.19 9.72 21.48
N GLY A 217 -1.58 8.76 22.29
CA GLY A 217 -1.20 7.36 22.13
C GLY A 217 -1.63 6.79 20.78
N LEU A 218 -2.90 7.02 20.40
CA LEU A 218 -3.43 6.54 19.14
C LEU A 218 -2.81 7.27 17.93
N TYR A 219 -2.69 8.60 18.02
CA TYR A 219 -2.07 9.40 16.97
C TYR A 219 -0.60 9.06 16.78
N ASN A 220 0.19 8.98 17.85
CA ASN A 220 1.62 8.68 17.78
C ASN A 220 1.88 7.30 17.14
N TYR A 221 1.02 6.33 17.43
CA TYR A 221 1.12 5.01 16.83
C TYR A 221 0.80 5.04 15.32
N TYR A 222 -0.26 5.75 14.90
CA TYR A 222 -0.73 5.76 13.51
C TYR A 222 -0.30 6.97 12.68
N ARG A 223 0.56 7.85 13.19
CA ARG A 223 0.96 9.11 12.50
C ARG A 223 1.55 8.94 11.12
N ILE A 224 2.11 7.77 10.81
CA ILE A 224 2.69 7.46 9.49
C ILE A 224 1.67 6.87 8.51
N ALA A 225 0.42 6.65 8.94
CA ALA A 225 -0.63 6.14 8.08
C ALA A 225 -1.19 7.26 7.18
N GLU A 226 -1.43 6.95 5.90
CA GLU A 226 -2.02 7.90 4.93
C GLU A 226 -3.42 8.40 5.35
N ASN A 227 -4.16 7.57 6.06
CA ASN A 227 -5.51 7.88 6.53
C ASN A 227 -5.58 8.33 7.98
N VAL A 228 -4.46 8.77 8.58
CA VAL A 228 -4.43 9.24 9.98
C VAL A 228 -5.41 10.39 10.23
N GLY A 229 -5.68 11.22 9.21
CA GLY A 229 -6.70 12.28 9.27
C GLY A 229 -8.12 11.78 9.61
N ALA A 230 -8.40 10.48 9.43
CA ALA A 230 -9.68 9.90 9.86
C ALA A 230 -9.85 9.93 11.38
N LEU A 231 -8.76 9.98 12.16
CA LEU A 231 -8.81 10.15 13.61
C LEU A 231 -9.38 11.51 14.03
N HIS A 232 -9.26 12.53 13.17
CA HIS A 232 -9.87 13.84 13.46
C HIS A 232 -11.38 13.73 13.75
N LYS A 233 -12.09 12.88 12.99
CA LYS A 233 -13.52 12.64 13.22
C LYS A 233 -13.79 12.00 14.59
N TYR A 234 -12.89 11.13 15.04
CA TYR A 234 -12.99 10.50 16.34
C TYR A 234 -12.72 11.50 17.50
N TYR A 235 -11.79 12.43 17.28
CA TYR A 235 -11.44 13.42 18.30
C TYR A 235 -12.46 14.55 18.42
N TYR A 236 -13.23 14.76 17.36
CA TYR A 236 -14.27 15.80 17.31
C TYR A 236 -15.63 15.33 17.89
N MET A 237 -15.80 14.03 18.07
CA MET A 237 -16.98 13.44 18.71
C MET A 237 -16.87 13.41 20.23
#